data_f6fe82518cb0f3347ad820f731e37b5c
#
_entry.id   f6fe82518cb0f3347ad820f731e37b5c
#
_cell.length_a   1.000
_cell.length_b   1.000
_cell.length_c   1.000
_cell.angle_alpha   90.00
_cell.angle_beta   90.00
_cell.angle_gamma   90.00
#
_symmetry.space_group_name_H-M   'P 1'
#
loop_
_entity.id
_entity.type
_entity.pdbx_description
1 polymer ?
#
loop_
_entity_poly.entity_id
_entity_poly.type
_entity_poly.pdbx_seq_one_letter_code
_entity_poly.pdbx_strand_id
1 'polypeptide(L)' 'MKNVLKEERLKKQLTQIQLAEITGVSRQTIFSVEINRYVPSVVLALKLSKALGKKVEDIFQLEKSD' A
#
# COMPACT_ATOMS: atom_id res chain seq x y z
N MET A 1 -10.40 -2.52 7.07
CA MET A 1 -9.27 -1.58 7.29
C MET A 1 -9.27 -0.53 6.20
N LYS A 2 -9.06 0.72 6.58
CA LYS A 2 -8.93 1.81 5.60
C LYS A 2 -7.48 1.94 5.15
N ASN A 3 -7.27 2.46 3.95
CA ASN A 3 -5.93 2.85 3.54
C ASN A 3 -5.97 4.03 2.57
N VAL A 4 -4.86 4.73 2.51
CA VAL A 4 -4.64 5.83 1.58
C VAL A 4 -3.47 5.51 0.64
N LEU A 5 -3.27 4.22 0.37
CA LEU A 5 -2.14 3.77 -0.45
C LEU A 5 -2.13 4.43 -1.83
N LYS A 6 -3.28 4.47 -2.49
CA LYS A 6 -3.39 5.08 -3.82
C LYS A 6 -2.99 6.55 -3.78
N GLU A 7 -3.50 7.29 -2.80
CA GLU A 7 -3.22 8.72 -2.66
C GLU A 7 -1.72 8.97 -2.43
N GLU A 8 -1.10 8.19 -1.55
CA GLU A 8 0.32 8.33 -1.26
C GLU A 8 1.18 7.92 -2.45
N ARG A 9 0.75 6.89 -3.17
CA ARG A 9 1.42 6.46 -4.40
C ARG A 9 1.41 7.59 -5.45
N LEU A 10 0.25 8.20 -5.65
CA LEU A 10 0.09 9.28 -6.63
C LEU A 10 0.89 10.53 -6.23
N LYS A 11 1.00 10.84 -4.93
CA LYS A 11 1.84 11.93 -4.45
C LYS A 11 3.31 11.72 -4.83
N LYS A 12 3.75 10.47 -4.92
CA LYS A 12 5.11 10.13 -5.35
C LYS A 12 5.22 9.97 -6.87
N GLN A 13 4.13 10.22 -7.60
CA GLN A 13 4.08 10.10 -9.06
C GLN A 13 4.43 8.69 -9.53
N LEU A 14 4.03 7.68 -8.77
CA LEU A 14 4.28 6.28 -9.10
C LEU A 14 3.02 5.65 -9.69
N THR A 15 3.22 4.82 -10.72
CA THR A 15 2.16 3.94 -11.22
C THR A 15 2.05 2.72 -10.31
N GLN A 16 0.95 1.96 -10.45
CA GLN A 16 0.83 0.69 -9.75
C GLN A 16 1.95 -0.27 -10.13
N ILE A 17 2.31 -0.29 -11.41
CA ILE A 17 3.41 -1.14 -11.90
C ILE A 17 4.73 -0.75 -11.24
N GLN A 18 5.03 0.54 -11.17
CA GLN A 18 6.26 1.01 -10.55
C GLN A 18 6.32 0.65 -9.06
N LEU A 19 5.23 0.86 -8.34
CA LEU A 19 5.20 0.51 -6.91
C LEU A 19 5.33 -1.00 -6.72
N ALA A 20 4.69 -1.78 -7.58
CA ALA A 20 4.79 -3.24 -7.57
C ALA A 20 6.25 -3.69 -7.76
N GLU A 21 6.95 -3.10 -8.72
CA GLU A 21 8.36 -3.40 -8.96
C GLU A 21 9.24 -3.07 -7.75
N ILE A 22 9.03 -1.90 -7.15
CA ILE A 22 9.80 -1.46 -5.96
C ILE A 22 9.61 -2.42 -4.80
N THR A 23 8.40 -2.92 -4.60
CA THR A 23 8.06 -3.78 -3.46
C THR A 23 8.18 -5.27 -3.76
N GLY A 24 8.43 -5.64 -5.02
CA GLY A 24 8.63 -7.04 -5.40
C GLY A 24 7.35 -7.86 -5.41
N VAL A 25 6.21 -7.24 -5.67
CA VAL A 25 4.92 -7.92 -5.79
C VAL A 25 4.32 -7.62 -7.16
N SER A 26 3.21 -8.30 -7.48
CA SER A 26 2.52 -8.06 -8.75
C SER A 26 1.71 -6.76 -8.70
N ARG A 27 1.44 -6.19 -9.88
CA ARG A 27 0.53 -5.04 -10.00
C ARG A 27 -0.84 -5.38 -9.41
N GLN A 28 -1.31 -6.61 -9.64
CA GLN A 28 -2.60 -7.07 -9.13
C GLN A 28 -2.64 -7.00 -7.60
N THR A 29 -1.53 -7.32 -6.93
CA THR A 29 -1.44 -7.22 -5.48
C THR A 29 -1.60 -5.77 -5.02
N ILE A 30 -0.91 -4.83 -5.66
CA ILE A 30 -1.03 -3.40 -5.33
C ILE A 30 -2.49 -2.94 -5.53
N PHE A 31 -3.08 -3.28 -6.67
CA PHE A 31 -4.47 -2.93 -6.95
C PHE A 31 -5.41 -3.48 -5.87
N SER A 32 -5.25 -4.76 -5.51
CA SER A 32 -6.12 -5.42 -4.52
C SER A 32 -6.00 -4.78 -3.15
N VAL A 33 -4.80 -4.33 -2.76
CA VAL A 33 -4.60 -3.60 -1.51
C VAL A 33 -5.32 -2.25 -1.57
N GLU A 34 -5.16 -1.53 -2.68
CA GLU A 34 -5.75 -0.19 -2.81
C GLU A 34 -7.27 -0.20 -2.70
N ILE A 35 -7.92 -1.25 -3.20
CA ILE A 35 -9.38 -1.36 -3.14
C ILE A 35 -9.87 -2.11 -1.91
N ASN A 36 -9.01 -2.36 -0.94
CA ASN A 36 -9.34 -3.06 0.32
C ASN A 36 -9.82 -4.50 0.12
N ARG A 37 -9.45 -5.14 -0.96
CA ARG A 37 -9.77 -6.54 -1.21
C ARG A 37 -8.76 -7.48 -0.57
N TYR A 38 -7.57 -7.00 -0.29
CA TYR A 38 -6.47 -7.76 0.28
C TYR A 38 -5.76 -6.94 1.36
N VAL A 39 -5.63 -7.52 2.55
CA VAL A 39 -4.85 -6.92 3.64
C VAL A 39 -3.40 -7.36 3.45
N PRO A 40 -2.46 -6.44 3.30
CA PRO A 40 -1.07 -6.81 3.04
C PRO A 40 -0.44 -7.50 4.24
N SER A 41 0.52 -8.39 3.97
CA SER A 41 1.36 -8.97 5.02
C SER A 41 2.16 -7.86 5.70
N VAL A 42 2.66 -8.14 6.89
CA VAL A 42 3.55 -7.19 7.60
C VAL A 42 4.74 -6.84 6.73
N VAL A 43 5.32 -7.83 6.05
CA VAL A 43 6.47 -7.59 5.17
C VAL A 43 6.11 -6.60 4.06
N LEU A 44 4.98 -6.82 3.39
CA LEU A 44 4.55 -5.92 2.32
C LEU A 44 4.24 -4.53 2.86
N ALA A 45 3.56 -4.44 4.00
CA ALA A 45 3.23 -3.16 4.63
C ALA A 45 4.50 -2.35 4.94
N LEU A 46 5.54 -3.00 5.46
CA LEU A 46 6.82 -2.35 5.75
C LEU A 46 7.53 -1.90 4.47
N LYS A 47 7.46 -2.71 3.40
CA LYS A 47 8.04 -2.33 2.10
C LYS A 47 7.31 -1.14 1.50
N LEU A 48 5.98 -1.10 1.60
CA LEU A 48 5.19 0.04 1.12
C LEU A 48 5.53 1.31 1.91
N SER A 49 5.63 1.19 3.23
CA SER A 49 6.02 2.30 4.10
C SER A 49 7.37 2.87 3.68
N LYS A 50 8.34 2.02 3.45
CA LYS A 50 9.69 2.44 3.03
C LYS A 50 9.66 3.09 1.65
N ALA A 51 8.94 2.49 0.71
CA ALA A 51 8.86 3.01 -0.67
C ALA A 51 8.23 4.39 -0.72
N LEU A 52 7.23 4.63 0.12
CA LEU A 52 6.48 5.89 0.12
C LEU A 52 7.00 6.92 1.13
N GLY A 53 7.93 6.54 2.01
CA GLY A 53 8.46 7.43 3.03
C GLY A 53 7.40 7.82 4.05
N LYS A 54 6.47 6.93 4.35
CA LYS A 54 5.39 7.15 5.30
C LYS A 54 5.33 5.99 6.29
N LYS A 55 4.92 6.27 7.52
CA LYS A 55 4.71 5.22 8.51
C LYS A 55 3.56 4.32 8.08
N VAL A 56 3.62 3.04 8.48
CA VAL A 56 2.55 2.09 8.16
C VAL A 56 1.20 2.63 8.63
N GLU A 57 1.12 3.16 9.84
CA GLU A 57 -0.12 3.69 10.39
C GLU A 57 -0.61 4.96 9.71
N ASP A 58 0.23 5.62 8.92
CA ASP A 58 -0.19 6.76 8.10
C ASP A 58 -0.78 6.30 6.77
N ILE A 59 -0.53 5.06 6.37
CA ILE A 59 -1.04 4.48 5.14
C ILE A 59 -2.27 3.61 5.42
N PHE A 60 -2.20 2.80 6.49
CA PHE A 60 -3.24 1.83 6.85
C PHE A 60 -3.79 2.18 8.23
N GLN A 61 -5.11 2.16 8.37
CA GLN A 61 -5.78 2.52 9.61
C GLN A 61 -6.83 1.48 9.97
N LEU A 62 -6.84 1.09 11.24
CA LEU A 62 -7.83 0.16 11.75
C LEU A 62 -9.21 0.81 11.78
N GLU A 63 -10.21 0.00 11.50
CA GLU A 63 -11.61 0.36 11.68
C GLU A 63 -12.17 -0.45 12.84
N LYS A 64 -13.32 -0.05 13.35
CA LYS A 64 -13.95 -0.74 14.49
C LYS A 64 -14.23 -2.21 14.20
N SER A 65 -14.47 -2.54 12.93
CA SER A 65 -14.75 -3.92 12.51
C SER A 65 -13.50 -4.80 12.38
N ASP A 66 -12.33 -4.21 12.48
CA ASP A 66 -11.07 -4.97 12.34
C ASP A 66 -10.66 -5.74 13.58
#